data_d43460b370d369a0be6532dc436cc6aa
#
_entry.id   d43460b370d369a0be6532dc436cc6aa
#
_cell.length_a   1.000
_cell.length_b   1.000
_cell.length_c   1.000
_cell.angle_alpha   90.00
_cell.angle_beta   90.00
_cell.angle_gamma   90.00
#
_symmetry.space_group_name_H-M   'P 1'
#
loop_
_entity.id
_entity.type
_entity.pdbx_description
1 polymer ?
#
loop_
_entity_poly.entity_id
_entity_poly.type
_entity_poly.pdbx_seq_one_letter_code
_entity_poly.pdbx_strand_id
1 'polypeptide(L)'
;MERELNAHEKQTLLAIARQAIIVGVQSGQEYVEPREEKTLNQRNGCFVTIKQNGQLRGCIGNFQSELPLFKEVAQMAQASAAKDPRFYPLKEEDLDNFNLEISVLSPLQKTEDIDEIEVGKHGIYIEKSFYRGVLLPQVATEHKWDRQTFLKQTCIKAGLPTDAWEADDADIYVFSAQVFGEEITK
;
A
#
# COMPACT_ATOMS: atom_id res chain seq x y z
N MET A 1 -10.52 -11.57 -12.43
CA MET A 1 -9.15 -11.66 -11.88
C MET A 1 -8.33 -10.60 -12.58
N GLU A 2 -7.92 -9.55 -11.85
CA GLU A 2 -7.01 -8.56 -12.43
C GLU A 2 -5.67 -9.23 -12.74
N ARG A 3 -5.10 -8.87 -13.87
CA ARG A 3 -3.80 -9.40 -14.30
C ARG A 3 -2.72 -8.89 -13.35
N GLU A 4 -1.85 -9.78 -12.89
CA GLU A 4 -0.66 -9.40 -12.15
C GLU A 4 0.26 -8.51 -13.01
N LEU A 5 0.91 -7.55 -12.36
CA LEU A 5 1.94 -6.72 -12.97
C LEU A 5 3.12 -7.60 -13.39
N ASN A 6 3.55 -7.48 -14.63
CA ASN A 6 4.75 -8.14 -15.10
C ASN A 6 6.03 -7.44 -14.60
N ALA A 7 7.19 -8.05 -14.84
CA ALA A 7 8.47 -7.50 -14.37
C ALA A 7 8.75 -6.09 -14.92
N HIS A 8 8.42 -5.83 -16.19
CA HIS A 8 8.62 -4.53 -16.81
C HIS A 8 7.72 -3.46 -16.18
N GLU A 9 6.45 -3.76 -15.95
CA GLU A 9 5.49 -2.86 -15.30
C GLU A 9 5.92 -2.53 -13.86
N LYS A 10 6.42 -3.51 -13.10
CA LYS A 10 6.97 -3.30 -11.76
C LYS A 10 8.18 -2.36 -11.78
N GLN A 11 9.12 -2.58 -12.70
CA GLN A 11 10.29 -1.71 -12.86
C GLN A 11 9.89 -0.29 -13.29
N THR A 12 8.92 -0.15 -14.17
CA THR A 12 8.38 1.15 -14.59
C THR A 12 7.80 1.91 -13.39
N LEU A 13 7.01 1.25 -12.53
CA LEU A 13 6.45 1.89 -11.33
C LEU A 13 7.53 2.30 -10.33
N LEU A 14 8.57 1.48 -10.14
CA LEU A 14 9.71 1.85 -9.28
C LEU A 14 10.47 3.07 -9.84
N ALA A 15 10.69 3.13 -11.16
CA ALA A 15 11.32 4.27 -11.81
C ALA A 15 10.48 5.55 -11.67
N ILE A 16 9.15 5.46 -11.84
CA ILE A 16 8.21 6.57 -11.62
C ILE A 16 8.29 7.07 -10.17
N ALA A 17 8.23 6.16 -9.20
CA ALA A 17 8.30 6.52 -7.78
C ALA A 17 9.61 7.23 -7.44
N ARG A 18 10.74 6.71 -7.91
CA ARG A 18 12.07 7.30 -7.70
C ARG A 18 12.16 8.70 -8.31
N GLN A 19 11.75 8.85 -9.56
CA GLN A 19 11.77 10.13 -10.24
C GLN A 19 10.84 11.16 -9.58
N ALA A 20 9.65 10.73 -9.13
CA ALA A 20 8.72 11.58 -8.41
C ALA A 20 9.34 12.11 -7.10
N ILE A 21 10.03 11.28 -6.33
CA ILE A 21 10.75 11.72 -5.12
C ILE A 21 11.82 12.72 -5.46
N ILE A 22 12.67 12.45 -6.46
CA ILE A 22 13.76 13.35 -6.86
C ILE A 22 13.20 14.72 -7.25
N VAL A 23 12.21 14.76 -8.14
CA VAL A 23 11.59 16.01 -8.59
C VAL A 23 10.92 16.74 -7.42
N GLY A 24 10.20 16.02 -6.57
CA GLY A 24 9.55 16.60 -5.40
C GLY A 24 10.52 17.23 -4.41
N VAL A 25 11.64 16.57 -4.13
CA VAL A 25 12.67 17.08 -3.19
C VAL A 25 13.43 18.26 -3.80
N GLN A 26 13.81 18.21 -5.09
CA GLN A 26 14.63 19.23 -5.73
C GLN A 26 13.86 20.47 -6.12
N SER A 27 12.60 20.35 -6.53
CA SER A 27 11.84 21.48 -7.09
C SER A 27 10.51 21.76 -6.40
N GLY A 28 10.04 20.86 -5.54
CA GLY A 28 8.69 20.94 -4.95
C GLY A 28 7.56 20.71 -5.97
N GLN A 29 7.86 20.31 -7.19
CA GLN A 29 6.87 20.10 -8.23
C GLN A 29 6.33 18.67 -8.23
N GLU A 30 5.10 18.52 -8.73
CA GLU A 30 4.56 17.18 -9.01
C GLU A 30 5.25 16.58 -10.25
N TYR A 31 5.58 15.29 -10.15
CA TYR A 31 6.06 14.52 -11.29
C TYR A 31 4.89 13.73 -11.88
N VAL A 32 4.65 13.94 -13.17
CA VAL A 32 3.65 13.19 -13.94
C VAL A 32 4.23 12.88 -15.31
N GLU A 33 4.41 11.60 -15.57
CA GLU A 33 4.77 11.08 -16.90
C GLU A 33 3.65 10.15 -17.37
N PRO A 34 2.85 10.53 -18.39
CA PRO A 34 1.75 9.73 -18.88
C PRO A 34 2.21 8.35 -19.37
N ARG A 35 1.39 7.34 -19.16
CA ARG A 35 1.63 5.96 -19.57
C ARG A 35 0.48 5.45 -20.42
N GLU A 36 0.80 4.61 -21.40
CA GLU A 36 -0.19 4.02 -22.32
C GLU A 36 -0.57 2.59 -21.93
N GLU A 37 0.24 1.94 -21.09
CA GLU A 37 0.01 0.57 -20.65
C GLU A 37 -1.30 0.48 -19.86
N LYS A 38 -2.21 -0.39 -20.30
CA LYS A 38 -3.54 -0.54 -19.70
C LYS A 38 -3.49 -0.85 -18.21
N THR A 39 -2.54 -1.68 -17.79
CA THR A 39 -2.38 -2.09 -16.38
C THR A 39 -1.97 -0.90 -15.51
N LEU A 40 -1.08 -0.02 -15.99
CA LEU A 40 -0.65 1.16 -15.27
C LEU A 40 -1.72 2.27 -15.23
N ASN A 41 -2.75 2.16 -16.07
CA ASN A 41 -3.90 3.05 -16.10
C ASN A 41 -5.11 2.53 -15.29
N GLN A 42 -5.01 1.37 -14.65
CA GLN A 42 -6.05 0.89 -13.75
C GLN A 42 -6.09 1.74 -12.46
N ARG A 43 -7.26 1.77 -11.81
CA ARG A 43 -7.47 2.50 -10.56
C ARG A 43 -7.26 1.56 -9.38
N ASN A 44 -6.04 1.51 -8.88
CA ASN A 44 -5.65 0.67 -7.76
C ASN A 44 -5.10 1.54 -6.64
N GLY A 45 -5.42 1.18 -5.41
CA GLY A 45 -4.69 1.72 -4.27
C GLY A 45 -3.25 1.23 -4.26
N CYS A 46 -2.36 2.02 -3.71
CA CYS A 46 -0.98 1.59 -3.50
C CYS A 46 -0.37 2.23 -2.26
N PHE A 47 0.69 1.60 -1.75
CA PHE A 47 1.59 2.15 -0.75
C PHE A 47 2.99 2.23 -1.32
N VAL A 48 3.68 3.34 -1.06
CA VAL A 48 5.09 3.49 -1.40
C VAL A 48 5.89 3.61 -0.11
N THR A 49 6.83 2.71 0.07
CA THR A 49 7.72 2.64 1.23
C THR A 49 9.12 3.04 0.82
N ILE A 50 9.70 3.96 1.57
CA ILE A 50 11.09 4.40 1.45
C ILE A 50 11.88 3.76 2.59
N LYS A 51 13.00 3.13 2.26
CA LYS A 51 13.94 2.54 3.21
C LYS A 51 15.31 3.18 3.05
N GLN A 52 15.99 3.49 4.15
CA GLN A 52 17.40 3.89 4.19
C GLN A 52 18.16 2.92 5.09
N ASN A 53 19.26 2.36 4.60
CA ASN A 53 20.06 1.37 5.34
C ASN A 53 19.20 0.19 5.85
N GLY A 54 18.20 -0.23 5.08
CA GLY A 54 17.29 -1.30 5.44
C GLY A 54 16.19 -0.94 6.44
N GLN A 55 16.20 0.30 6.97
CA GLN A 55 15.21 0.77 7.93
C GLN A 55 14.13 1.63 7.25
N LEU A 56 12.91 1.60 7.80
CA LEU A 56 11.81 2.44 7.35
C LEU A 56 12.19 3.91 7.47
N ARG A 57 11.96 4.68 6.39
CA ARG A 57 12.22 6.12 6.30
C ARG A 57 10.99 6.93 5.90
N GLY A 58 10.00 6.30 5.32
CA GLY A 58 8.70 6.87 4.96
C GLY A 58 7.80 5.82 4.34
N CYS A 59 6.49 5.90 4.58
CA CYS A 59 5.50 5.02 3.98
C CYS A 59 4.13 5.69 3.99
N ILE A 60 3.63 6.05 2.81
CA ILE A 60 2.30 6.63 2.61
C ILE A 60 1.61 5.88 1.48
N GLY A 61 0.29 5.77 1.55
CA GLY A 61 -0.51 5.16 0.50
C GLY A 61 -2.00 5.34 0.73
N ASN A 62 -2.76 4.93 -0.27
CA ASN A 62 -4.21 4.87 -0.23
C ASN A 62 -4.68 3.45 -0.53
N PHE A 63 -5.76 3.01 0.12
CA PHE A 63 -6.39 1.71 -0.16
C PHE A 63 -7.16 1.68 -1.46
N GLN A 64 -7.70 2.82 -1.85
CA GLN A 64 -8.44 3.01 -3.09
C GLN A 64 -7.98 4.31 -3.73
N SER A 65 -7.98 4.37 -5.05
CA SER A 65 -7.65 5.58 -5.79
C SER A 65 -8.56 5.75 -6.99
N GLU A 66 -8.93 6.99 -7.28
CA GLU A 66 -9.59 7.39 -8.51
C GLU A 66 -8.57 7.74 -9.63
N LEU A 67 -7.31 7.79 -9.30
CA LEU A 67 -6.22 8.08 -10.23
C LEU A 67 -5.72 6.80 -10.94
N PRO A 68 -5.18 6.92 -12.15
CA PRO A 68 -4.39 5.86 -12.76
C PRO A 68 -3.22 5.45 -11.85
N LEU A 69 -2.91 4.15 -11.79
CA LEU A 69 -1.89 3.60 -10.89
C LEU A 69 -0.54 4.30 -11.00
N PHE A 70 -0.07 4.61 -12.22
CA PHE A 70 1.20 5.31 -12.40
C PHE A 70 1.21 6.68 -11.70
N LYS A 71 0.08 7.40 -11.74
CA LYS A 71 -0.07 8.71 -11.10
C LYS A 71 -0.22 8.58 -9.59
N GLU A 72 -0.99 7.60 -9.12
CA GLU A 72 -1.11 7.29 -7.69
C GLU A 72 0.24 6.96 -7.07
N VAL A 73 1.02 6.11 -7.72
CA VAL A 73 2.38 5.75 -7.28
C VAL A 73 3.27 6.99 -7.19
N ALA A 74 3.25 7.88 -8.18
CA ALA A 74 4.03 9.12 -8.16
C ALA A 74 3.65 10.02 -6.97
N GLN A 75 2.35 10.21 -6.73
CA GLN A 75 1.86 11.02 -5.62
C GLN A 75 2.19 10.41 -4.25
N MET A 76 2.00 9.10 -4.09
CA MET A 76 2.31 8.41 -2.84
C MET A 76 3.83 8.37 -2.56
N ALA A 77 4.65 8.30 -3.60
CA ALA A 77 6.10 8.39 -3.48
C ALA A 77 6.53 9.78 -2.94
N GLN A 78 6.01 10.85 -3.51
CA GLN A 78 6.27 12.22 -3.03
C GLN A 78 5.73 12.43 -1.61
N ALA A 79 4.54 11.92 -1.31
CA ALA A 79 3.96 12.00 0.02
C ALA A 79 4.80 11.24 1.06
N SER A 80 5.31 10.06 0.72
CA SER A 80 6.19 9.25 1.59
C SER A 80 7.50 9.97 1.90
N ALA A 81 8.03 10.72 0.93
CA ALA A 81 9.25 11.50 1.10
C ALA A 81 9.08 12.77 1.96
N ALA A 82 7.89 13.39 1.91
CA ALA A 82 7.71 14.74 2.44
C ALA A 82 6.62 14.87 3.52
N LYS A 83 5.66 13.94 3.60
CA LYS A 83 4.45 14.10 4.42
C LYS A 83 4.22 12.99 5.44
N ASP A 84 5.13 12.03 5.60
CA ASP A 84 5.01 11.02 6.65
C ASP A 84 5.31 11.66 8.00
N PRO A 85 4.33 11.77 8.92
CA PRO A 85 4.50 12.52 10.17
C PRO A 85 5.49 11.89 11.16
N ARG A 86 5.92 10.66 10.89
CA ARG A 86 6.90 9.94 11.73
C ARG A 86 8.33 10.35 11.44
N PHE A 87 8.58 11.03 10.31
CA PHE A 87 9.91 11.34 9.82
C PHE A 87 10.00 12.79 9.33
N TYR A 88 11.21 13.33 9.34
CA TYR A 88 11.48 14.61 8.67
C TYR A 88 11.43 14.41 7.14
N PRO A 89 10.99 15.40 6.36
CA PRO A 89 11.06 15.36 4.91
C PRO A 89 12.45 14.98 4.39
N LEU A 90 12.50 14.20 3.32
CA LEU A 90 13.76 13.91 2.63
C LEU A 90 14.36 15.20 2.08
N LYS A 91 15.70 15.28 2.11
CA LYS A 91 16.50 16.35 1.54
C LYS A 91 17.31 15.86 0.34
N GLU A 92 17.94 16.77 -0.40
CA GLU A 92 18.80 16.44 -1.53
C GLU A 92 19.92 15.45 -1.15
N GLU A 93 20.50 15.60 0.05
CA GLU A 93 21.54 14.71 0.58
C GLU A 93 21.08 13.25 0.80
N ASP A 94 19.77 13.01 0.88
CA ASP A 94 19.18 11.68 1.06
C ASP A 94 18.97 10.95 -0.28
N LEU A 95 18.99 11.66 -1.42
CA LEU A 95 18.57 11.12 -2.71
C LEU A 95 19.47 10.02 -3.28
N ASP A 96 20.71 9.95 -2.84
CA ASP A 96 21.66 8.92 -3.28
C ASP A 96 21.59 7.63 -2.44
N ASN A 97 20.84 7.62 -1.35
CA ASN A 97 20.84 6.51 -0.38
C ASN A 97 19.43 6.14 0.11
N PHE A 98 18.58 5.69 -0.81
CA PHE A 98 17.31 5.08 -0.44
C PHE A 98 16.91 3.96 -1.40
N ASN A 99 16.12 3.03 -0.90
CA ASN A 99 15.48 1.97 -1.67
C ASN A 99 13.97 2.10 -1.56
N LEU A 100 13.27 1.66 -2.60
CA LEU A 100 11.82 1.69 -2.71
C LEU A 100 11.22 0.31 -2.64
N GLU A 101 10.06 0.24 -2.02
CA GLU A 101 9.16 -0.89 -2.08
C GLU A 101 7.74 -0.36 -2.35
N ILE A 102 7.05 -0.97 -3.30
CA ILE A 102 5.69 -0.62 -3.69
C ILE A 102 4.78 -1.80 -3.41
N SER A 103 3.64 -1.54 -2.76
CA SER A 103 2.55 -2.48 -2.60
C SER A 103 1.37 -1.99 -3.43
N VAL A 104 1.01 -2.69 -4.50
CA VAL A 104 -0.17 -2.40 -5.32
C VAL A 104 -1.31 -3.30 -4.87
N LEU A 105 -2.44 -2.71 -4.51
CA LEU A 105 -3.58 -3.42 -3.96
C LEU A 105 -4.58 -3.82 -5.05
N SER A 106 -5.19 -4.99 -4.92
CA SER A 106 -6.37 -5.33 -5.69
C SER A 106 -7.58 -4.54 -5.21
N PRO A 107 -8.64 -4.42 -6.02
CA PRO A 107 -9.92 -3.93 -5.53
C PRO A 107 -10.43 -4.71 -4.33
N LEU A 108 -11.17 -4.04 -3.45
CA LEU A 108 -11.84 -4.67 -2.33
C LEU A 108 -12.93 -5.62 -2.84
N GLN A 109 -12.95 -6.84 -2.33
CA GLN A 109 -13.99 -7.84 -2.60
C GLN A 109 -14.70 -8.15 -1.30
N LYS A 110 -16.02 -7.90 -1.26
CA LYS A 110 -16.82 -8.25 -0.10
C LYS A 110 -16.87 -9.76 0.05
N THR A 111 -16.64 -10.27 1.25
CA THR A 111 -16.80 -11.69 1.58
C THR A 111 -17.84 -11.86 2.68
N GLU A 112 -18.69 -12.86 2.53
CA GLU A 112 -19.64 -13.30 3.54
C GLU A 112 -19.13 -14.56 4.26
N ASP A 113 -18.12 -15.21 3.69
CA ASP A 113 -17.49 -16.41 4.25
C ASP A 113 -16.05 -16.07 4.69
N ILE A 114 -15.86 -15.99 6.01
CA ILE A 114 -14.54 -15.77 6.60
C ILE A 114 -13.55 -16.90 6.29
N ASP A 115 -14.03 -18.09 5.93
CA ASP A 115 -13.16 -19.21 5.57
C ASP A 115 -12.43 -19.00 4.26
N GLU A 116 -12.89 -18.09 3.41
CA GLU A 116 -12.18 -17.65 2.21
C GLU A 116 -10.95 -16.76 2.50
N ILE A 117 -10.82 -16.25 3.72
CA ILE A 117 -9.68 -15.40 4.10
C ILE A 117 -8.43 -16.27 4.26
N GLU A 118 -7.47 -16.10 3.37
CA GLU A 118 -6.16 -16.75 3.39
C GLU A 118 -5.12 -15.82 4.05
N VAL A 119 -4.65 -16.21 5.25
CA VAL A 119 -3.60 -15.44 5.96
C VAL A 119 -2.30 -15.41 5.15
N GLY A 120 -1.73 -14.23 4.99
CA GLY A 120 -0.52 -14.01 4.18
C GLY A 120 -0.78 -13.68 2.72
N LYS A 121 -1.97 -13.94 2.21
CA LYS A 121 -2.40 -13.59 0.85
C LYS A 121 -3.39 -12.43 0.86
N HIS A 122 -4.38 -12.51 1.73
CA HIS A 122 -5.42 -11.50 1.85
C HIS A 122 -5.13 -10.51 2.96
N GLY A 123 -5.32 -9.22 2.66
CA GLY A 123 -5.57 -8.19 3.65
C GLY A 123 -7.05 -8.15 3.99
N ILE A 124 -7.39 -7.59 5.13
CA ILE A 124 -8.76 -7.42 5.59
C ILE A 124 -9.06 -5.94 5.71
N TYR A 125 -10.19 -5.52 5.15
CA TYR A 125 -10.83 -4.23 5.41
C TYR A 125 -12.19 -4.51 6.05
N ILE A 126 -12.45 -3.87 7.19
CA ILE A 126 -13.73 -3.95 7.88
C ILE A 126 -14.39 -2.56 7.92
N GLU A 127 -15.68 -2.55 7.66
CA GLU A 127 -16.51 -1.35 7.77
C GLU A 127 -17.75 -1.68 8.59
N LYS A 128 -18.04 -0.83 9.59
CA LYS A 128 -19.25 -0.90 10.41
C LYS A 128 -19.68 0.52 10.76
N SER A 129 -20.81 0.98 10.20
CA SER A 129 -21.28 2.35 10.34
C SER A 129 -20.22 3.38 9.88
N PHE A 130 -19.66 4.15 10.79
CA PHE A 130 -18.60 5.13 10.51
C PHE A 130 -17.19 4.63 10.80
N TYR A 131 -17.06 3.44 11.37
CA TYR A 131 -15.79 2.84 11.75
C TYR A 131 -15.21 2.05 10.60
N ARG A 132 -13.93 2.25 10.35
CA ARG A 132 -13.20 1.56 9.28
C ARG A 132 -11.82 1.16 9.75
N GLY A 133 -11.42 -0.03 9.42
CA GLY A 133 -10.09 -0.51 9.74
C GLY A 133 -9.56 -1.43 8.66
N VAL A 134 -8.26 -1.42 8.50
CA VAL A 134 -7.59 -2.23 7.49
C VAL A 134 -6.25 -2.70 7.98
N LEU A 135 -5.94 -3.93 7.64
CA LEU A 135 -4.62 -4.52 7.84
C LEU A 135 -4.17 -5.22 6.56
N LEU A 136 -2.93 -4.96 6.17
CA LEU A 136 -2.29 -5.57 5.00
C LEU A 136 -1.99 -7.05 5.23
N PRO A 137 -1.87 -7.87 4.16
CA PRO A 137 -1.63 -9.32 4.28
C PRO A 137 -0.40 -9.67 5.10
N GLN A 138 0.69 -8.91 4.95
CA GLN A 138 1.95 -9.17 5.62
C GLN A 138 1.89 -8.99 7.14
N VAL A 139 1.00 -8.15 7.65
CA VAL A 139 0.87 -7.90 9.10
C VAL A 139 0.53 -9.18 9.86
N ALA A 140 -0.38 -9.98 9.33
CA ALA A 140 -0.77 -11.23 9.98
C ALA A 140 0.38 -12.25 10.00
N THR A 141 1.17 -12.31 8.93
CA THR A 141 2.33 -13.22 8.86
C THR A 141 3.47 -12.78 9.76
N GLU A 142 3.78 -11.50 9.81
CA GLU A 142 4.81 -10.92 10.70
C GLU A 142 4.52 -11.19 12.17
N HIS A 143 3.24 -11.10 12.57
CA HIS A 143 2.79 -11.36 13.93
C HIS A 143 2.39 -12.82 14.20
N LYS A 144 2.46 -13.70 13.17
CA LYS A 144 2.06 -15.11 13.26
C LYS A 144 0.61 -15.28 13.75
N TRP A 145 -0.28 -14.39 13.29
CA TRP A 145 -1.70 -14.48 13.62
C TRP A 145 -2.40 -15.53 12.77
N ASP A 146 -3.35 -16.20 13.39
CA ASP A 146 -4.37 -16.96 12.67
C ASP A 146 -5.47 -16.03 12.13
N ARG A 147 -6.37 -16.56 11.35
CA ARG A 147 -7.47 -15.83 10.71
C ARG A 147 -8.34 -15.10 11.74
N GLN A 148 -8.70 -15.76 12.83
CA GLN A 148 -9.56 -15.15 13.86
C GLN A 148 -8.86 -13.99 14.56
N THR A 149 -7.60 -14.17 14.90
CA THR A 149 -6.78 -13.10 15.49
C THR A 149 -6.65 -11.94 14.51
N PHE A 150 -6.46 -12.22 13.22
CA PHE A 150 -6.36 -11.20 12.18
C PHE A 150 -7.65 -10.36 12.09
N LEU A 151 -8.84 -11.00 12.10
CA LEU A 151 -10.13 -10.32 12.14
C LEU A 151 -10.28 -9.46 13.40
N LYS A 152 -9.98 -10.01 14.59
CA LYS A 152 -10.00 -9.27 15.86
C LYS A 152 -9.12 -8.04 15.83
N GLN A 153 -7.89 -8.16 15.32
CA GLN A 153 -6.94 -7.05 15.23
C GLN A 153 -7.38 -6.00 14.21
N THR A 154 -8.06 -6.42 13.14
CA THR A 154 -8.65 -5.48 12.17
C THR A 154 -9.81 -4.70 12.81
N CYS A 155 -10.64 -5.34 13.65
CA CYS A 155 -11.66 -4.63 14.43
C CYS A 155 -11.04 -3.60 15.38
N ILE A 156 -9.99 -3.97 16.13
CA ILE A 156 -9.27 -3.04 17.02
C ILE A 156 -8.71 -1.86 16.20
N LYS A 157 -8.13 -2.12 15.03
CA LYS A 157 -7.62 -1.10 14.12
C LYS A 157 -8.70 -0.12 13.67
N ALA A 158 -9.94 -0.61 13.53
CA ALA A 158 -11.11 0.19 13.21
C ALA A 158 -11.67 0.98 14.41
N GLY A 159 -11.18 0.74 15.62
CA GLY A 159 -11.76 1.27 16.86
C GLY A 159 -13.05 0.56 17.30
N LEU A 160 -13.23 -0.68 16.86
CA LEU A 160 -14.37 -1.55 17.15
C LEU A 160 -14.03 -2.59 18.23
N PRO A 161 -15.05 -3.16 18.92
CA PRO A 161 -14.88 -4.36 19.73
C PRO A 161 -14.29 -5.52 18.92
N THR A 162 -13.56 -6.42 19.58
CA THR A 162 -12.83 -7.52 18.92
C THR A 162 -13.71 -8.53 18.21
N ASP A 163 -14.97 -8.62 18.57
CA ASP A 163 -16.02 -9.51 18.02
C ASP A 163 -16.96 -8.80 17.02
N ALA A 164 -16.70 -7.53 16.72
CA ALA A 164 -17.57 -6.74 15.84
C ALA A 164 -17.69 -7.31 14.41
N TRP A 165 -16.73 -8.11 13.97
CA TRP A 165 -16.76 -8.82 12.69
C TRP A 165 -17.83 -9.91 12.60
N GLU A 166 -18.38 -10.38 13.74
CA GLU A 166 -19.45 -11.38 13.81
C GLU A 166 -20.86 -10.75 13.68
N ALA A 167 -20.95 -9.42 13.66
CA ALA A 167 -22.23 -8.73 13.64
C ALA A 167 -22.78 -8.61 12.20
N ASP A 168 -24.08 -8.77 12.03
CA ASP A 168 -24.78 -8.70 10.73
C ASP A 168 -24.60 -7.37 9.99
N ASP A 169 -24.28 -6.29 10.72
CA ASP A 169 -24.06 -4.95 10.17
C ASP A 169 -22.57 -4.60 9.96
N ALA A 170 -21.68 -5.59 10.05
CA ALA A 170 -20.27 -5.46 9.75
C ALA A 170 -19.97 -5.98 8.34
N ASP A 171 -19.46 -5.13 7.48
CA ASP A 171 -19.02 -5.51 6.15
C ASP A 171 -17.53 -5.84 6.16
N ILE A 172 -17.21 -7.06 5.72
CA ILE A 172 -15.84 -7.54 5.61
C ILE A 172 -15.47 -7.61 4.14
N TYR A 173 -14.31 -7.05 3.81
CA TYR A 173 -13.73 -7.11 2.48
C TYR A 173 -12.33 -7.68 2.55
N VAL A 174 -11.97 -8.42 1.52
CA VAL A 174 -10.62 -8.93 1.31
C VAL A 174 -9.99 -8.25 0.10
N PHE A 175 -8.67 -8.17 0.10
CA PHE A 175 -7.87 -7.70 -1.02
C PHE A 175 -6.52 -8.39 -1.00
N SER A 176 -5.85 -8.44 -2.13
CA SER A 176 -4.46 -8.89 -2.24
C SER A 176 -3.53 -7.71 -2.45
N ALA A 177 -2.24 -7.92 -2.20
CA ALA A 177 -1.21 -6.95 -2.47
C ALA A 177 -0.08 -7.59 -3.29
N GLN A 178 0.31 -6.93 -4.38
CA GLN A 178 1.53 -7.25 -5.10
C GLN A 178 2.64 -6.37 -4.56
N VAL A 179 3.57 -6.97 -3.81
CA VAL A 179 4.71 -6.26 -3.20
C VAL A 179 5.95 -6.50 -4.03
N PHE A 180 6.65 -5.44 -4.40
CA PHE A 180 7.90 -5.48 -5.13
C PHE A 180 8.77 -4.28 -4.77
N GLY A 181 10.06 -4.43 -4.87
CA GLY A 181 11.02 -3.39 -4.47
C GLY A 181 12.30 -3.43 -5.27
N GLU A 182 13.13 -2.43 -5.04
CA GLU A 182 14.48 -2.37 -5.56
C GLU A 182 15.37 -3.33 -4.78
N GLU A 183 16.33 -3.97 -5.47
CA GLU A 183 17.34 -4.78 -4.81
C GLU A 183 18.22 -3.88 -3.93
N ILE A 184 18.47 -4.32 -2.70
CA ILE A 184 19.42 -3.63 -1.83
C ILE A 184 20.80 -3.92 -2.39
N THR A 185 21.36 -2.98 -3.15
CA THR A 185 22.76 -3.03 -3.53
C THR A 185 23.60 -2.88 -2.25
N LYS A 186 24.33 -3.94 -1.91
CA LYS A 186 25.26 -3.97 -0.76
C LYS A 186 26.52 -3.19 -1.09
#